data_b3fa2dc471303f82a0a745174e2d4801
#
_entry.id   b3fa2dc471303f82a0a745174e2d4801
#
_cell.length_a   1.000
_cell.length_b   1.000
_cell.length_c   1.000
_cell.angle_alpha   90.00
_cell.angle_beta   90.00
_cell.angle_gamma   90.00
#
_symmetry.space_group_name_H-M   'P 1'
#
loop_
_entity.id
_entity.type
_entity.pdbx_description
1 polymer ?
#
loop_
_entity_poly.entity_id
_entity_poly.type
_entity_poly.pdbx_seq_one_letter_code
_entity_poly.pdbx_strand_id
1 'polypeptide(L)'
;GGTPPKPFGMGMGIGSVTLDGVLFNQLALRPEINIGKIGIGLDLVVYMDNEGNMRDDEWDIENDPGLLLDKILFIRYGKKTDPVWVKYGSIEGLTLGYGGLMNNYSNMMEFPSVRRVGVNTGFNIGPVGGELFLSNIKDMSRGGTVTGLRAAYTVSDDLPLSIGVNFITDANMFSGLKDKDGDSYPDVFDDFPDDSTLWNDTDGDGWPDPGHGGSVLDSLVDIDADGDNIIDAEENIADINLKATPFSLKDNKASTTGLSFDIGYPVLQSDAISLMIYAEYNTLKFPAVSTSDSSFIRKERSGSGISVPGIRSTLFGILSLSLEYRMINGSYIPQFFDQAYDLNRVVTSTVDNQTIIRTKDMSVFQDYNDSTSSSGLFGSAGLNLFNLVEFSASYANMKADTTELKS
;
A
#
# COMPACT_ATOMS: atom_id res chain seq x y z
N GLY A 1 12.48 29.45 -15.95
CA GLY A 1 11.21 30.03 -15.53
C GLY A 1 10.12 29.01 -15.70
N GLY A 2 9.77 28.30 -14.60
CA GLY A 2 8.69 27.32 -14.64
C GLY A 2 7.36 28.02 -14.93
N THR A 3 6.56 27.45 -15.81
CA THR A 3 5.17 27.88 -16.05
C THR A 3 4.43 27.92 -14.72
N PRO A 4 3.72 29.02 -14.38
CA PRO A 4 2.92 29.07 -13.16
C PRO A 4 1.92 27.90 -13.17
N PRO A 5 1.64 27.27 -12.03
CA PRO A 5 0.68 26.18 -11.95
C PRO A 5 -0.67 26.66 -12.49
N LYS A 6 -1.30 25.84 -13.33
CA LYS A 6 -2.68 26.14 -13.76
C LYS A 6 -3.53 26.28 -12.50
N PRO A 7 -4.39 27.32 -12.41
CA PRO A 7 -5.19 27.56 -11.21
C PRO A 7 -6.20 26.45 -10.91
N PHE A 8 -6.44 25.57 -11.88
CA PHE A 8 -7.41 24.50 -11.79
C PHE A 8 -6.96 23.28 -12.61
N GLY A 9 -6.99 22.11 -12.00
CA GLY A 9 -6.87 20.80 -12.65
C GLY A 9 -8.13 20.00 -12.37
N MET A 10 -8.51 19.06 -13.22
CA MET A 10 -9.67 18.19 -13.00
C MET A 10 -9.37 16.77 -13.47
N GLY A 11 -9.55 15.80 -12.56
CA GLY A 11 -9.70 14.39 -12.89
C GLY A 11 -11.17 13.99 -12.91
N MET A 12 -11.51 12.98 -13.66
CA MET A 12 -12.86 12.40 -13.72
C MET A 12 -12.76 10.88 -13.69
N GLY A 13 -13.63 10.25 -12.87
CA GLY A 13 -13.76 8.80 -12.79
C GLY A 13 -15.22 8.39 -12.98
N ILE A 14 -15.44 7.33 -13.76
CA ILE A 14 -16.75 6.70 -13.93
C ILE A 14 -16.57 5.22 -13.61
N GLY A 15 -17.50 4.67 -12.81
CA GLY A 15 -17.41 3.28 -12.39
C GLY A 15 -18.70 2.80 -11.76
N SER A 16 -18.64 1.63 -11.13
CA SER A 16 -19.71 1.10 -10.29
C SER A 16 -19.10 0.61 -8.99
N VAL A 17 -19.83 0.77 -7.89
CA VAL A 17 -19.42 0.34 -6.55
C VAL A 17 -20.62 -0.25 -5.83
N THR A 18 -20.39 -1.26 -5.00
CA THR A 18 -21.40 -1.79 -4.10
C THR A 18 -21.20 -1.16 -2.72
N LEU A 19 -22.22 -0.45 -2.24
CA LEU A 19 -22.27 0.17 -0.92
C LEU A 19 -23.48 -0.40 -0.18
N ASP A 20 -23.27 -0.87 1.04
CA ASP A 20 -24.35 -1.46 1.87
C ASP A 20 -25.18 -2.54 1.14
N GLY A 21 -24.51 -3.33 0.29
CA GLY A 21 -25.14 -4.39 -0.51
C GLY A 21 -25.90 -3.91 -1.76
N VAL A 22 -25.93 -2.61 -2.02
CA VAL A 22 -26.59 -2.01 -3.20
C VAL A 22 -25.55 -1.58 -4.23
N LEU A 23 -25.78 -1.89 -5.50
CA LEU A 23 -24.93 -1.47 -6.62
C LEU A 23 -25.29 -0.05 -7.06
N PHE A 24 -24.31 0.84 -7.01
CA PHE A 24 -24.41 2.22 -7.49
C PHE A 24 -23.49 2.46 -8.70
N ASN A 25 -23.95 3.29 -9.62
CA ASN A 25 -23.11 3.92 -10.63
C ASN A 25 -22.44 5.15 -10.02
N GLN A 26 -21.13 5.26 -10.18
CA GLN A 26 -20.32 6.31 -9.59
C GLN A 26 -19.87 7.29 -10.66
N LEU A 27 -20.05 8.58 -10.40
CA LEU A 27 -19.40 9.68 -11.10
C LEU A 27 -18.54 10.46 -10.11
N ALA A 28 -17.23 10.42 -10.27
CA ALA A 28 -16.28 11.14 -9.44
C ALA A 28 -15.67 12.30 -10.23
N LEU A 29 -15.74 13.50 -9.68
CA LEU A 29 -15.01 14.68 -10.15
C LEU A 29 -13.92 15.00 -9.14
N ARG A 30 -12.66 15.08 -9.59
CA ARG A 30 -11.49 15.31 -8.75
C ARG A 30 -10.76 16.59 -9.13
N PRO A 31 -11.34 17.75 -8.81
CA PRO A 31 -10.69 19.02 -9.08
C PRO A 31 -9.51 19.24 -8.14
N GLU A 32 -8.43 19.82 -8.68
CA GLU A 32 -7.34 20.38 -7.89
C GLU A 32 -7.39 21.91 -8.00
N ILE A 33 -7.51 22.57 -6.86
CA ILE A 33 -7.52 24.02 -6.72
C ILE A 33 -6.13 24.47 -6.25
N ASN A 34 -5.51 25.36 -7.01
CA ASN A 34 -4.18 25.87 -6.72
C ASN A 34 -4.23 27.35 -6.31
N ILE A 35 -3.75 27.66 -5.10
CA ILE A 35 -3.64 29.01 -4.54
C ILE A 35 -2.17 29.26 -4.18
N GLY A 36 -1.44 29.89 -5.10
CA GLY A 36 0.00 30.07 -4.96
C GLY A 36 0.73 28.71 -4.93
N LYS A 37 1.42 28.39 -3.82
CA LYS A 37 2.09 27.11 -3.61
C LYS A 37 1.19 26.03 -2.98
N ILE A 38 0.00 26.40 -2.51
CA ILE A 38 -0.94 25.48 -1.90
C ILE A 38 -1.81 24.86 -2.99
N GLY A 39 -1.94 23.54 -2.99
CA GLY A 39 -2.90 22.80 -3.81
C GLY A 39 -3.83 21.98 -2.91
N ILE A 40 -5.11 21.96 -3.24
CA ILE A 40 -6.15 21.20 -2.56
C ILE A 40 -6.83 20.33 -3.60
N GLY A 41 -6.71 19.02 -3.44
CA GLY A 41 -7.44 18.04 -4.25
C GLY A 41 -8.76 17.68 -3.58
N LEU A 42 -9.83 17.69 -4.32
CA LEU A 42 -11.15 17.31 -3.84
C LEU A 42 -11.63 16.03 -4.52
N ASP A 43 -12.51 15.28 -3.86
CA ASP A 43 -13.25 14.15 -4.40
C ASP A 43 -14.74 14.43 -4.28
N LEU A 44 -15.33 14.84 -5.39
CA LEU A 44 -16.74 15.16 -5.50
C LEU A 44 -17.42 13.97 -6.19
N VAL A 45 -17.89 13.01 -5.40
CA VAL A 45 -18.49 11.79 -5.88
C VAL A 45 -19.99 11.84 -5.75
N VAL A 46 -20.69 11.39 -6.79
CA VAL A 46 -22.12 11.18 -6.83
C VAL A 46 -22.36 9.70 -7.11
N TYR A 47 -23.19 9.07 -6.28
CA TYR A 47 -23.62 7.69 -6.46
C TYR A 47 -25.09 7.70 -6.91
N MET A 48 -25.38 6.95 -7.95
CA MET A 48 -26.72 6.80 -8.51
C MET A 48 -27.09 5.32 -8.57
N ASP A 49 -28.26 4.97 -8.08
CA ASP A 49 -28.80 3.63 -8.20
C ASP A 49 -29.21 3.31 -9.66
N ASN A 50 -29.70 2.10 -9.90
CA ASN A 50 -30.14 1.68 -11.24
C ASN A 50 -31.44 2.40 -11.72
N GLU A 51 -32.14 3.06 -10.82
CA GLU A 51 -33.35 3.85 -11.11
C GLU A 51 -33.00 5.33 -11.37
N GLY A 52 -31.73 5.73 -11.14
CA GLY A 52 -31.24 7.09 -11.32
C GLY A 52 -31.41 7.99 -10.09
N ASN A 53 -31.78 7.42 -8.94
CA ASN A 53 -31.83 8.19 -7.70
C ASN A 53 -30.43 8.40 -7.15
N MET A 54 -30.14 9.62 -6.69
CA MET A 54 -28.86 9.96 -6.08
C MET A 54 -28.88 9.53 -4.60
N ARG A 55 -27.75 8.96 -4.14
CA ARG A 55 -27.52 8.70 -2.73
C ARG A 55 -27.10 10.01 -2.06
N ASP A 56 -27.85 10.41 -1.02
CA ASP A 56 -27.67 11.71 -0.35
C ASP A 56 -26.71 11.64 0.85
N ASP A 57 -26.42 10.44 1.38
CA ASP A 57 -25.65 10.22 2.61
C ASP A 57 -24.28 10.94 2.58
N GLU A 58 -23.61 10.98 1.44
CA GLU A 58 -22.31 11.64 1.30
C GLU A 58 -22.43 13.17 1.16
N TRP A 59 -23.62 13.71 1.02
CA TRP A 59 -23.87 15.14 0.76
C TRP A 59 -24.75 15.82 1.81
N ASP A 60 -25.12 15.12 2.87
CA ASP A 60 -25.89 15.66 4.00
C ASP A 60 -25.04 16.53 4.93
N ILE A 61 -24.42 17.57 4.35
CA ILE A 61 -23.50 18.49 5.01
C ILE A 61 -24.23 19.32 6.10
N GLU A 62 -25.54 19.50 6.01
CA GLU A 62 -26.30 20.25 6.99
C GLU A 62 -26.36 19.51 8.33
N ASN A 63 -26.50 18.18 8.31
CA ASN A 63 -26.55 17.34 9.51
C ASN A 63 -25.14 16.87 9.94
N ASP A 64 -24.23 16.64 8.99
CA ASP A 64 -22.84 16.26 9.27
C ASP A 64 -21.84 17.15 8.51
N PRO A 65 -21.40 18.27 9.09
CA PRO A 65 -20.35 19.12 8.50
C PRO A 65 -19.01 18.41 8.31
N GLY A 66 -18.76 17.27 8.98
CA GLY A 66 -17.57 16.45 8.84
C GLY A 66 -17.42 15.89 7.43
N LEU A 67 -18.52 15.66 6.71
CA LEU A 67 -18.53 15.20 5.33
C LEU A 67 -17.77 16.13 4.37
N LEU A 68 -17.62 17.43 4.69
CA LEU A 68 -16.77 18.34 3.91
C LEU A 68 -15.29 17.94 3.97
N LEU A 69 -14.81 17.46 5.12
CA LEU A 69 -13.44 17.00 5.28
C LEU A 69 -13.19 15.72 4.48
N ASP A 70 -14.22 14.90 4.35
CA ASP A 70 -14.15 13.68 3.54
C ASP A 70 -14.08 13.96 2.04
N LYS A 71 -14.46 15.14 1.59
CA LYS A 71 -14.27 15.57 0.21
C LYS A 71 -12.83 15.99 -0.11
N ILE A 72 -11.95 16.16 0.88
CA ILE A 72 -10.57 16.53 0.67
C ILE A 72 -9.72 15.29 0.44
N LEU A 73 -9.25 15.05 -0.77
CA LEU A 73 -8.32 13.97 -1.09
C LEU A 73 -6.92 14.25 -0.54
N PHE A 74 -6.41 15.44 -0.80
CA PHE A 74 -5.10 15.87 -0.34
C PHE A 74 -4.98 17.38 -0.18
N ILE A 75 -4.02 17.76 0.62
CA ILE A 75 -3.50 19.14 0.70
C ILE A 75 -2.01 19.06 0.41
N ARG A 76 -1.50 19.94 -0.44
CA ARG A 76 -0.07 20.07 -0.70
C ARG A 76 0.42 21.49 -0.59
N TYR A 77 1.68 21.63 -0.21
CA TYR A 77 2.45 22.86 -0.32
C TYR A 77 3.70 22.59 -1.18
N GLY A 78 3.91 23.41 -2.19
CA GLY A 78 5.01 23.22 -3.13
C GLY A 78 4.83 22.01 -4.06
N LYS A 79 5.85 21.76 -4.87
CA LYS A 79 6.00 20.62 -5.77
C LYS A 79 7.34 19.93 -5.50
N LYS A 80 7.54 18.70 -5.93
CA LYS A 80 8.82 17.97 -5.78
C LYS A 80 10.05 18.71 -6.31
N THR A 81 9.87 19.71 -7.18
CA THR A 81 10.93 20.57 -7.72
C THR A 81 11.19 21.83 -6.88
N ASP A 82 10.34 22.14 -5.91
CA ASP A 82 10.53 23.29 -5.02
C ASP A 82 11.58 22.96 -3.93
N PRO A 83 12.19 24.01 -3.34
CA PRO A 83 13.16 23.83 -2.25
C PRO A 83 12.61 23.06 -1.05
N VAL A 84 11.32 23.18 -0.76
CA VAL A 84 10.59 22.41 0.25
C VAL A 84 9.18 22.17 -0.23
N TRP A 85 8.70 20.97 -0.02
CA TRP A 85 7.36 20.57 -0.41
C TRP A 85 6.79 19.51 0.55
N VAL A 86 5.47 19.47 0.64
CA VAL A 86 4.73 18.47 1.42
C VAL A 86 3.40 18.17 0.76
N LYS A 87 2.99 16.91 0.75
CA LYS A 87 1.65 16.46 0.39
C LYS A 87 1.11 15.57 1.51
N TYR A 88 -0.10 15.86 1.96
CA TYR A 88 -0.83 15.14 2.99
C TYR A 88 -2.15 14.63 2.41
N GLY A 89 -2.48 13.37 2.62
CA GLY A 89 -3.70 12.73 2.10
C GLY A 89 -3.41 11.62 1.10
N SER A 90 -4.05 11.66 -0.06
CA SER A 90 -3.85 10.68 -1.13
C SER A 90 -2.46 10.80 -1.74
N ILE A 91 -1.79 9.67 -1.90
CA ILE A 91 -0.50 9.56 -2.56
C ILE A 91 -0.66 8.64 -3.76
N GLU A 92 -0.37 9.14 -4.94
CA GLU A 92 -0.47 8.40 -6.21
C GLU A 92 0.80 8.58 -7.03
N GLY A 93 1.19 7.55 -7.74
CA GLY A 93 2.33 7.60 -8.65
C GLY A 93 3.68 7.79 -7.97
N LEU A 94 3.82 7.39 -6.69
CA LEU A 94 5.06 7.56 -5.95
C LEU A 94 6.12 6.56 -6.42
N THR A 95 7.27 7.10 -6.85
CA THR A 95 8.45 6.33 -7.21
C THR A 95 9.64 6.87 -6.42
N LEU A 96 10.39 5.99 -5.77
CA LEU A 96 11.65 6.33 -5.09
C LEU A 96 12.83 5.79 -5.91
N GLY A 97 13.88 6.61 -6.05
CA GLY A 97 15.01 6.29 -6.90
C GLY A 97 14.60 6.10 -8.37
N TYR A 98 15.09 5.04 -8.97
CA TYR A 98 14.69 4.62 -10.32
C TYR A 98 13.61 3.50 -10.27
N GLY A 99 12.99 3.29 -9.12
CA GLY A 99 11.83 2.43 -8.99
C GLY A 99 12.13 0.95 -8.87
N GLY A 100 13.35 0.57 -8.57
CA GLY A 100 13.67 -0.84 -8.37
C GLY A 100 12.95 -1.46 -7.17
N LEU A 101 12.77 -0.69 -6.09
CA LEU A 101 12.00 -1.11 -4.91
C LEU A 101 10.55 -0.61 -4.94
N MET A 102 10.36 0.71 -5.13
CA MET A 102 9.04 1.36 -5.14
C MET A 102 8.82 2.09 -6.45
N ASN A 103 7.79 1.68 -7.19
CA ASN A 103 7.45 2.27 -8.47
C ASN A 103 5.93 2.44 -8.63
N ASN A 104 5.52 3.66 -8.95
CA ASN A 104 4.12 4.02 -9.18
C ASN A 104 3.19 3.63 -8.01
N TYR A 105 3.69 3.63 -6.78
CA TYR A 105 2.90 3.27 -5.60
C TYR A 105 1.70 4.21 -5.41
N SER A 106 0.57 3.65 -5.00
CA SER A 106 -0.65 4.38 -4.68
C SER A 106 -1.28 3.86 -3.38
N ASN A 107 -1.68 4.76 -2.48
CA ASN A 107 -2.48 4.41 -1.31
C ASN A 107 -4.00 4.54 -1.57
N MET A 108 -4.39 4.72 -2.84
CA MET A 108 -5.78 4.96 -3.27
C MET A 108 -6.44 3.75 -3.94
N MET A 109 -5.77 2.61 -4.02
CA MET A 109 -6.28 1.46 -4.78
C MET A 109 -7.54 0.82 -4.16
N GLU A 110 -7.76 1.00 -2.88
CA GLU A 110 -8.96 0.51 -2.18
C GLU A 110 -9.99 1.62 -1.93
N PHE A 111 -9.71 2.83 -2.39
CA PHE A 111 -10.64 3.96 -2.30
C PHE A 111 -11.88 3.73 -3.19
N PRO A 112 -13.12 4.03 -2.76
CA PRO A 112 -13.49 4.70 -1.51
C PRO A 112 -13.65 3.79 -0.29
N SER A 113 -13.67 2.47 -0.45
CA SER A 113 -13.92 1.50 0.64
C SER A 113 -12.93 1.64 1.79
N VAL A 114 -11.66 1.91 1.49
CA VAL A 114 -10.60 2.18 2.49
C VAL A 114 -9.95 3.51 2.15
N ARG A 115 -10.05 4.48 3.06
CA ARG A 115 -9.40 5.78 2.92
C ARG A 115 -8.11 5.82 3.73
N ARG A 116 -6.97 5.82 3.03
CA ARG A 116 -5.65 6.01 3.63
C ARG A 116 -5.21 7.46 3.56
N VAL A 117 -4.56 7.92 4.62
CA VAL A 117 -4.02 9.27 4.72
C VAL A 117 -2.50 9.19 4.83
N GLY A 118 -1.83 9.44 3.73
CA GLY A 118 -0.38 9.42 3.64
C GLY A 118 0.27 10.78 3.84
N VAL A 119 1.59 10.77 3.98
CA VAL A 119 2.44 11.95 3.95
C VAL A 119 3.57 11.71 2.96
N ASN A 120 3.80 12.65 2.07
CA ASN A 120 4.98 12.66 1.21
C ASN A 120 5.58 14.06 1.25
N THR A 121 6.80 14.19 1.73
CA THR A 121 7.48 15.48 1.93
C THR A 121 8.94 15.38 1.55
N GLY A 122 9.53 16.49 1.21
CA GLY A 122 10.95 16.54 0.87
C GLY A 122 11.49 17.94 0.68
N PHE A 123 12.77 17.95 0.35
CA PHE A 123 13.49 19.19 0.12
C PHE A 123 14.54 19.02 -1.00
N ASN A 124 14.87 20.14 -1.65
CA ASN A 124 15.95 20.27 -2.61
C ASN A 124 16.72 21.56 -2.26
N ILE A 125 17.88 21.41 -1.61
CA ILE A 125 18.70 22.54 -1.14
C ILE A 125 20.12 22.39 -1.68
N GLY A 126 20.45 23.23 -2.65
CA GLY A 126 21.72 23.12 -3.37
C GLY A 126 21.86 21.72 -4.03
N PRO A 127 22.98 21.02 -3.82
CA PRO A 127 23.20 19.71 -4.42
C PRO A 127 22.47 18.56 -3.69
N VAL A 128 21.82 18.82 -2.55
CA VAL A 128 21.23 17.78 -1.70
C VAL A 128 19.72 17.77 -1.83
N GLY A 129 19.15 16.59 -2.07
CA GLY A 129 17.72 16.32 -2.01
C GLY A 129 17.38 15.27 -0.96
N GLY A 130 16.21 15.39 -0.38
CA GLY A 130 15.66 14.40 0.56
C GLY A 130 14.18 14.23 0.38
N GLU A 131 13.69 13.02 0.61
CA GLU A 131 12.27 12.68 0.54
C GLU A 131 11.90 11.70 1.66
N LEU A 132 10.77 11.94 2.32
CA LEU A 132 10.13 11.07 3.30
C LEU A 132 8.73 10.73 2.80
N PHE A 133 8.36 9.48 2.91
CA PHE A 133 7.05 8.96 2.58
C PHE A 133 6.49 8.10 3.71
N LEU A 134 5.21 8.27 4.03
CA LEU A 134 4.40 7.43 4.90
C LEU A 134 3.10 7.10 4.17
N SER A 135 2.75 5.83 4.03
CA SER A 135 1.57 5.42 3.24
C SER A 135 0.24 5.74 3.92
N ASN A 136 0.17 5.53 5.23
CA ASN A 136 -1.02 5.78 6.03
C ASN A 136 -0.62 6.09 7.48
N ILE A 137 -0.87 7.29 7.95
CA ILE A 137 -0.53 7.68 9.33
C ILE A 137 -1.37 6.94 10.38
N LYS A 138 -2.57 6.46 10.01
CA LYS A 138 -3.44 5.70 10.91
C LYS A 138 -2.84 4.32 11.26
N ASP A 139 -2.11 3.70 10.34
CA ASP A 139 -1.47 2.40 10.56
C ASP A 139 -0.32 2.45 11.59
N MET A 140 0.17 3.65 11.93
CA MET A 140 1.21 3.79 12.97
C MET A 140 0.75 3.26 14.33
N SER A 141 -0.53 3.41 14.66
CA SER A 141 -1.14 2.86 15.87
C SER A 141 -1.43 1.36 15.78
N ARG A 142 -1.51 0.80 14.55
CA ARG A 142 -1.85 -0.60 14.24
C ARG A 142 -0.63 -1.45 13.90
N GLY A 143 0.54 -1.09 14.41
CA GLY A 143 1.76 -1.86 14.22
C GLY A 143 2.73 -1.32 13.18
N GLY A 144 2.37 -0.29 12.41
CA GLY A 144 3.26 0.41 11.51
C GLY A 144 2.71 0.62 10.10
N THR A 145 3.33 1.53 9.38
CA THR A 145 2.96 1.94 8.03
C THR A 145 4.12 1.67 7.06
N VAL A 146 3.84 1.65 5.76
CA VAL A 146 4.92 1.68 4.76
C VAL A 146 5.61 3.03 4.84
N THR A 147 6.92 2.98 5.07
CA THR A 147 7.78 4.16 5.19
C THR A 147 8.86 4.12 4.12
N GLY A 148 9.04 5.22 3.42
CA GLY A 148 10.12 5.40 2.45
C GLY A 148 10.97 6.63 2.77
N LEU A 149 12.28 6.49 2.64
CA LEU A 149 13.24 7.55 2.81
C LEU A 149 14.16 7.59 1.58
N ARG A 150 14.46 8.78 1.08
CA ARG A 150 15.46 9.00 0.04
C ARG A 150 16.39 10.13 0.45
N ALA A 151 17.66 9.95 0.20
CA ALA A 151 18.67 11.01 0.16
C ALA A 151 19.37 10.97 -1.20
N ALA A 152 19.58 12.13 -1.80
CA ALA A 152 20.23 12.27 -3.09
C ALA A 152 21.22 13.43 -3.10
N TYR A 153 22.28 13.28 -3.87
CA TYR A 153 23.31 14.30 -4.07
C TYR A 153 23.62 14.43 -5.56
N THR A 154 23.55 15.65 -6.08
CA THR A 154 23.95 15.98 -7.46
C THR A 154 25.32 16.63 -7.44
N VAL A 155 26.27 16.11 -8.20
CA VAL A 155 27.69 16.49 -8.12
C VAL A 155 27.90 17.99 -8.41
N SER A 156 27.42 18.47 -9.54
CA SER A 156 27.44 19.89 -9.91
C SER A 156 26.51 20.18 -11.09
N ASP A 157 26.28 21.44 -11.41
CA ASP A 157 25.52 21.85 -12.59
C ASP A 157 26.25 21.48 -13.91
N ASP A 158 27.57 21.51 -13.92
CA ASP A 158 28.39 21.13 -15.09
C ASP A 158 28.47 19.60 -15.27
N LEU A 159 28.38 18.86 -14.17
CA LEU A 159 28.31 17.41 -14.13
C LEU A 159 27.08 16.99 -13.33
N PRO A 160 25.90 16.93 -13.94
CA PRO A 160 24.65 16.66 -13.24
C PRO A 160 24.48 15.16 -12.92
N LEU A 161 25.54 14.54 -12.44
CA LEU A 161 25.55 13.17 -11.95
C LEU A 161 24.85 13.13 -10.58
N SER A 162 23.78 12.39 -10.48
CA SER A 162 23.05 12.18 -9.23
C SER A 162 23.36 10.84 -8.60
N ILE A 163 23.60 10.82 -7.31
CA ILE A 163 23.80 9.62 -6.50
C ILE A 163 22.72 9.60 -5.45
N GLY A 164 22.04 8.46 -5.25
CA GLY A 164 20.93 8.32 -4.32
C GLY A 164 21.02 7.08 -3.44
N VAL A 165 20.41 7.18 -2.28
CA VAL A 165 20.17 6.06 -1.37
C VAL A 165 18.72 6.09 -0.98
N ASN A 166 18.04 4.92 -1.04
CA ASN A 166 16.66 4.77 -0.65
C ASN A 166 16.53 3.67 0.41
N PHE A 167 15.72 3.91 1.40
CA PHE A 167 15.31 2.94 2.40
C PHE A 167 13.79 2.86 2.40
N ILE A 168 13.24 1.64 2.33
CA ILE A 168 11.80 1.41 2.36
C ILE A 168 11.52 0.27 3.32
N THR A 169 10.51 0.43 4.14
CA THR A 169 10.06 -0.64 5.03
C THR A 169 8.53 -0.64 5.13
N ASP A 170 7.94 -1.83 5.13
CA ASP A 170 6.63 -2.06 5.72
C ASP A 170 6.86 -2.66 7.10
N ALA A 171 6.50 -1.93 8.13
CA ALA A 171 6.75 -2.32 9.51
C ALA A 171 5.85 -3.48 9.95
N ASN A 172 4.67 -3.60 9.34
CA ASN A 172 3.75 -4.71 9.57
C ASN A 172 2.83 -4.94 8.35
N MET A 173 3.14 -5.91 7.52
CA MET A 173 2.31 -6.27 6.37
C MET A 173 0.90 -6.70 6.78
N PHE A 174 0.73 -7.26 7.98
CA PHE A 174 -0.58 -7.67 8.49
C PHE A 174 -1.54 -6.50 8.70
N SER A 175 -1.05 -5.26 8.84
CA SER A 175 -1.92 -4.07 8.91
C SER A 175 -2.70 -3.81 7.60
N GLY A 176 -2.48 -4.61 6.56
CA GLY A 176 -3.34 -4.67 5.37
C GLY A 176 -4.61 -5.48 5.55
N LEU A 177 -4.72 -6.31 6.60
CA LEU A 177 -5.96 -7.00 6.93
C LEU A 177 -7.02 -5.97 7.37
N LYS A 178 -8.27 -6.22 6.96
CA LYS A 178 -9.38 -5.37 7.40
C LYS A 178 -9.65 -5.59 8.88
N ASP A 179 -9.93 -4.53 9.58
CA ASP A 179 -10.21 -4.45 10.99
C ASP A 179 -11.11 -3.21 11.14
N LYS A 180 -12.42 -3.43 11.07
CA LYS A 180 -13.44 -2.40 10.85
C LYS A 180 -13.64 -1.53 12.09
N ASP A 181 -13.68 -2.14 13.25
CA ASP A 181 -13.90 -1.44 14.53
C ASP A 181 -12.61 -0.98 15.21
N GLY A 182 -11.43 -1.50 14.75
CA GLY A 182 -10.11 -1.01 15.14
C GLY A 182 -9.59 -1.58 16.47
N ASP A 183 -10.10 -2.71 16.92
CA ASP A 183 -9.68 -3.35 18.16
C ASP A 183 -8.37 -4.15 18.05
N SER A 184 -7.89 -4.35 16.83
CA SER A 184 -6.69 -5.11 16.42
C SER A 184 -6.92 -6.58 16.13
N TYR A 185 -8.15 -7.06 16.17
CA TYR A 185 -8.52 -8.35 15.64
C TYR A 185 -9.10 -8.15 14.23
N PRO A 186 -8.49 -8.72 13.18
CA PRO A 186 -9.02 -8.54 11.82
C PRO A 186 -10.38 -9.18 11.65
N ASP A 187 -11.27 -8.55 10.86
CA ASP A 187 -12.65 -9.00 10.56
C ASP A 187 -12.77 -10.49 10.21
N VAL A 188 -11.72 -11.11 9.66
CA VAL A 188 -11.72 -12.55 9.27
C VAL A 188 -11.45 -13.49 10.43
N PHE A 189 -11.05 -12.97 11.58
CA PHE A 189 -10.78 -13.70 12.81
C PHE A 189 -11.61 -13.22 13.99
N ASP A 190 -12.45 -12.23 13.77
CA ASP A 190 -13.29 -11.56 14.74
C ASP A 190 -14.75 -11.94 14.50
N ASP A 191 -15.41 -12.50 15.50
CA ASP A 191 -16.82 -12.86 15.41
C ASP A 191 -17.74 -11.61 15.57
N PHE A 192 -17.19 -10.47 16.08
CA PHE A 192 -17.91 -9.21 16.29
C PHE A 192 -17.25 -8.01 15.58
N PRO A 193 -17.06 -8.02 14.25
CA PRO A 193 -16.23 -7.04 13.53
C PRO A 193 -16.77 -5.61 13.51
N ASP A 194 -17.85 -5.35 14.22
CA ASP A 194 -18.50 -4.04 14.39
C ASP A 194 -18.42 -3.52 15.83
N ASP A 195 -17.90 -4.29 16.79
CA ASP A 195 -17.84 -3.94 18.22
C ASP A 195 -16.45 -4.14 18.80
N SER A 196 -15.67 -3.09 18.88
CA SER A 196 -14.28 -3.06 19.36
C SER A 196 -14.07 -3.53 20.82
N THR A 197 -15.08 -4.00 21.49
CA THR A 197 -15.03 -4.55 22.85
C THR A 197 -15.16 -6.06 22.88
N LEU A 198 -15.52 -6.69 21.77
CA LEU A 198 -15.83 -8.11 21.64
C LEU A 198 -15.06 -8.72 20.47
N TRP A 199 -14.71 -10.03 20.54
CA TRP A 199 -13.98 -10.69 19.44
C TRP A 199 -14.20 -12.21 19.32
N ASN A 200 -14.74 -12.90 20.35
CA ASN A 200 -14.98 -14.35 20.28
C ASN A 200 -16.43 -14.72 20.63
N ASP A 201 -16.95 -15.66 19.84
CA ASP A 201 -18.24 -16.34 20.01
C ASP A 201 -17.98 -17.81 19.61
N THR A 202 -17.77 -18.68 20.60
CA THR A 202 -17.28 -20.05 20.37
C THR A 202 -18.35 -20.94 19.74
N ASP A 203 -19.59 -20.85 20.17
CA ASP A 203 -20.69 -21.68 19.70
C ASP A 203 -21.48 -21.05 18.54
N GLY A 204 -21.29 -19.75 18.30
CA GLY A 204 -21.89 -19.01 17.18
C GLY A 204 -23.32 -18.59 17.44
N ASP A 205 -23.74 -18.42 18.67
CA ASP A 205 -25.10 -18.03 19.06
C ASP A 205 -25.33 -16.50 19.05
N GLY A 206 -24.24 -15.72 18.93
CA GLY A 206 -24.25 -14.26 18.89
C GLY A 206 -24.00 -13.60 20.25
N TRP A 207 -23.72 -14.35 21.30
CA TRP A 207 -23.25 -13.85 22.58
C TRP A 207 -21.74 -13.99 22.71
N PRO A 208 -21.05 -12.99 23.31
CA PRO A 208 -19.59 -13.08 23.43
C PRO A 208 -19.17 -14.03 24.54
N ASP A 209 -18.08 -14.76 24.29
CA ASP A 209 -17.44 -15.64 25.27
C ASP A 209 -17.05 -14.91 26.56
N PRO A 210 -17.08 -15.56 27.73
CA PRO A 210 -16.61 -14.98 28.99
C PRO A 210 -15.15 -14.57 28.93
N GLY A 211 -14.84 -13.32 29.28
CA GLY A 211 -13.47 -12.79 29.30
C GLY A 211 -12.90 -12.41 27.94
N HIS A 212 -13.64 -12.56 26.88
CA HIS A 212 -13.28 -12.16 25.51
C HIS A 212 -14.10 -10.95 25.06
N GLY A 213 -13.67 -9.80 25.50
CA GLY A 213 -14.32 -8.54 25.26
C GLY A 213 -14.33 -7.74 26.56
N GLY A 214 -13.98 -6.48 26.46
CA GLY A 214 -13.82 -5.57 27.61
C GLY A 214 -14.91 -5.70 28.66
N SER A 215 -15.09 -4.73 29.48
CA SER A 215 -16.06 -4.75 30.59
C SER A 215 -17.52 -4.80 30.08
N VAL A 216 -17.86 -5.86 29.40
CA VAL A 216 -19.27 -6.18 29.14
C VAL A 216 -19.90 -6.44 30.50
N LEU A 217 -21.04 -5.83 30.76
CA LEU A 217 -21.84 -6.15 31.94
C LEU A 217 -21.99 -7.67 31.97
N ASP A 218 -21.72 -8.30 33.12
CA ASP A 218 -21.84 -9.76 33.29
C ASP A 218 -23.15 -10.35 32.74
N SER A 219 -24.18 -9.53 32.58
CA SER A 219 -25.50 -9.87 32.02
C SER A 219 -25.53 -9.95 30.48
N LEU A 220 -24.43 -9.66 29.78
CA LEU A 220 -24.30 -9.72 28.31
C LEU A 220 -23.28 -10.79 27.88
N VAL A 221 -22.79 -11.61 28.77
CA VAL A 221 -21.87 -12.70 28.50
C VAL A 221 -22.67 -13.98 28.30
N ASP A 222 -22.22 -14.81 27.39
CA ASP A 222 -22.77 -16.15 27.18
C ASP A 222 -22.69 -16.99 28.46
N ILE A 223 -23.67 -17.81 28.69
CA ILE A 223 -23.79 -18.67 29.89
C ILE A 223 -23.48 -20.13 29.58
N ASP A 224 -23.36 -20.54 28.34
CA ASP A 224 -23.01 -21.87 27.80
C ASP A 224 -22.10 -21.64 26.60
N ALA A 225 -20.94 -21.07 26.87
CA ALA A 225 -20.08 -20.47 25.86
C ALA A 225 -19.43 -21.46 24.88
N ASP A 226 -19.40 -22.75 25.18
CA ASP A 226 -18.94 -23.79 24.26
C ASP A 226 -20.08 -24.56 23.58
N GLY A 227 -21.34 -24.27 23.95
CA GLY A 227 -22.55 -24.80 23.33
C GLY A 227 -22.82 -26.27 23.57
N ASP A 228 -22.29 -26.83 24.68
CA ASP A 228 -22.43 -28.27 24.99
C ASP A 228 -23.74 -28.59 25.74
N ASN A 229 -24.56 -27.60 26.06
CA ASN A 229 -25.80 -27.60 26.83
C ASN A 229 -25.60 -27.77 28.35
N ILE A 230 -24.42 -27.55 28.86
CA ILE A 230 -24.13 -27.42 30.29
C ILE A 230 -23.73 -25.95 30.54
N ILE A 231 -24.42 -25.27 31.43
CA ILE A 231 -24.07 -23.88 31.72
C ILE A 231 -22.70 -23.79 32.40
N ASP A 232 -21.86 -22.84 31.99
CA ASP A 232 -20.49 -22.64 32.47
C ASP A 232 -20.38 -22.62 34.00
N ALA A 233 -21.41 -22.10 34.69
CA ALA A 233 -21.44 -22.03 36.14
C ALA A 233 -21.60 -23.40 36.82
N GLU A 234 -22.09 -24.43 36.12
CA GLU A 234 -22.28 -25.80 36.60
C GLU A 234 -21.16 -26.73 36.11
N GLU A 235 -20.25 -26.22 35.29
CA GLU A 235 -19.16 -26.98 34.68
C GLU A 235 -17.82 -26.70 35.35
N ASN A 236 -16.85 -27.61 35.21
CA ASN A 236 -15.46 -27.33 35.61
C ASN A 236 -14.82 -26.45 34.53
N ILE A 237 -14.07 -25.43 34.95
CA ILE A 237 -13.34 -24.52 34.04
C ILE A 237 -12.44 -25.28 33.00
N ALA A 238 -11.97 -26.48 33.37
CA ALA A 238 -11.12 -27.29 32.50
C ALA A 238 -11.89 -28.01 31.39
N ASP A 239 -13.21 -28.10 31.50
CA ASP A 239 -14.08 -28.79 30.56
C ASP A 239 -14.72 -27.81 29.56
N ILE A 240 -14.77 -26.49 29.88
CA ILE A 240 -15.23 -25.43 28.98
C ILE A 240 -14.20 -25.25 27.84
N ASN A 241 -14.62 -25.56 26.62
CA ASN A 241 -13.73 -25.61 25.46
C ASN A 241 -13.87 -24.39 24.54
N LEU A 242 -13.44 -23.23 25.01
CA LEU A 242 -13.50 -21.98 24.25
C LEU A 242 -12.48 -21.90 23.12
N LYS A 243 -12.80 -21.15 22.07
CA LYS A 243 -11.85 -20.74 21.03
C LYS A 243 -10.62 -20.06 21.66
N ALA A 244 -9.46 -20.28 21.07
CA ALA A 244 -8.26 -19.52 21.45
C ALA A 244 -8.43 -18.05 21.08
N THR A 245 -7.72 -17.16 21.78
CA THR A 245 -7.64 -15.74 21.39
C THR A 245 -7.27 -15.61 19.91
N PRO A 246 -8.04 -14.87 19.10
CA PRO A 246 -7.80 -14.80 17.67
C PRO A 246 -6.49 -14.09 17.30
N PHE A 247 -6.14 -14.15 16.04
CA PHE A 247 -4.95 -13.50 15.50
C PHE A 247 -5.02 -11.98 15.69
N SER A 248 -4.05 -11.40 16.39
CA SER A 248 -4.00 -9.97 16.72
C SER A 248 -2.93 -9.23 15.91
N LEU A 249 -3.30 -8.09 15.30
CA LEU A 249 -2.38 -7.17 14.62
C LEU A 249 -1.41 -6.48 15.58
N LYS A 250 -1.75 -6.39 16.86
CA LYS A 250 -0.93 -5.79 17.89
C LYS A 250 0.24 -6.68 18.28
N ASP A 251 -0.03 -7.99 18.38
CA ASP A 251 0.95 -8.97 18.88
C ASP A 251 1.75 -9.62 17.74
N ASN A 252 1.22 -9.61 16.53
CA ASN A 252 1.83 -10.26 15.37
C ASN A 252 2.29 -9.24 14.33
N LYS A 253 3.54 -9.38 13.87
CA LYS A 253 4.13 -8.47 12.87
C LYS A 253 4.90 -9.24 11.81
N ALA A 254 4.61 -8.95 10.55
CA ALA A 254 5.41 -9.39 9.41
C ALA A 254 5.99 -8.17 8.70
N SER A 255 7.23 -7.83 9.02
CA SER A 255 7.90 -6.70 8.37
C SER A 255 8.60 -7.08 7.08
N THR A 256 8.86 -6.10 6.23
CA THR A 256 9.78 -6.20 5.09
C THR A 256 10.58 -4.92 4.97
N THR A 257 11.83 -5.04 4.47
CA THR A 257 12.74 -3.91 4.36
C THR A 257 13.51 -3.98 3.05
N GLY A 258 13.60 -2.84 2.37
CA GLY A 258 14.39 -2.64 1.16
C GLY A 258 15.42 -1.53 1.32
N LEU A 259 16.60 -1.73 0.73
CA LEU A 259 17.64 -0.72 0.61
C LEU A 259 18.07 -0.63 -0.84
N SER A 260 18.22 0.59 -1.35
CA SER A 260 18.62 0.85 -2.72
C SER A 260 19.74 1.89 -2.79
N PHE A 261 20.64 1.70 -3.76
CA PHE A 261 21.66 2.67 -4.15
C PHE A 261 21.50 2.95 -5.64
N ASP A 262 21.50 4.21 -6.02
CA ASP A 262 21.33 4.58 -7.40
C ASP A 262 22.34 5.65 -7.85
N ILE A 263 22.63 5.64 -9.14
CA ILE A 263 23.42 6.64 -9.83
C ILE A 263 22.77 6.92 -11.18
N GLY A 264 22.64 8.19 -11.54
CA GLY A 264 22.02 8.57 -12.80
C GLY A 264 22.62 9.83 -13.41
N TYR A 265 22.59 9.86 -14.72
CA TYR A 265 23.10 10.95 -15.51
C TYR A 265 22.07 11.38 -16.58
N PRO A 266 21.60 12.63 -16.58
CA PRO A 266 20.73 13.16 -17.61
C PRO A 266 21.56 13.46 -18.86
N VAL A 267 21.41 12.62 -19.89
CA VAL A 267 22.13 12.76 -21.18
C VAL A 267 21.56 13.92 -22.00
N LEU A 268 20.23 14.09 -21.95
CA LEU A 268 19.53 15.15 -22.66
C LEU A 268 18.36 15.63 -21.78
N GLN A 269 18.24 16.95 -21.69
CA GLN A 269 17.11 17.58 -21.00
C GLN A 269 16.64 18.80 -21.80
N SER A 270 15.42 18.71 -22.35
CA SER A 270 14.72 19.78 -23.05
C SER A 270 13.22 19.69 -22.75
N ASP A 271 12.45 20.69 -23.13
CA ASP A 271 11.00 20.70 -22.98
C ASP A 271 10.31 19.59 -23.77
N ALA A 272 10.93 19.14 -24.87
CA ALA A 272 10.37 18.13 -25.75
C ALA A 272 10.84 16.71 -25.43
N ILE A 273 12.10 16.55 -24.98
CA ILE A 273 12.73 15.24 -24.79
C ILE A 273 13.61 15.28 -23.56
N SER A 274 13.43 14.33 -22.68
CA SER A 274 14.40 13.99 -21.64
C SER A 274 14.97 12.58 -21.90
N LEU A 275 16.26 12.40 -21.66
CA LEU A 275 16.93 11.10 -21.72
C LEU A 275 17.87 10.97 -20.53
N MET A 276 17.71 9.92 -19.76
CA MET A 276 18.51 9.60 -18.58
C MET A 276 19.07 8.19 -18.69
N ILE A 277 20.34 8.04 -18.34
CA ILE A 277 20.99 6.74 -18.14
C ILE A 277 21.23 6.58 -16.64
N TYR A 278 20.99 5.38 -16.12
CA TYR A 278 21.16 5.09 -14.70
C TYR A 278 21.59 3.66 -14.43
N ALA A 279 22.02 3.44 -13.20
CA ALA A 279 22.18 2.13 -12.60
C ALA A 279 21.56 2.17 -11.18
N GLU A 280 20.96 1.07 -10.78
CA GLU A 280 20.35 0.93 -9.46
C GLU A 280 20.62 -0.47 -8.90
N TYR A 281 21.08 -0.54 -7.65
CA TYR A 281 21.24 -1.77 -6.88
C TYR A 281 20.23 -1.78 -5.74
N ASN A 282 19.52 -2.87 -5.60
CA ASN A 282 18.42 -3.02 -4.67
C ASN A 282 18.57 -4.28 -3.84
N THR A 283 18.15 -4.24 -2.59
CA THR A 283 18.00 -5.41 -1.72
C THR A 283 16.61 -5.44 -1.09
N LEU A 284 16.09 -6.65 -0.89
CA LEU A 284 14.88 -6.90 -0.11
C LEU A 284 15.17 -7.93 0.97
N LYS A 285 14.60 -7.72 2.15
CA LYS A 285 14.67 -8.61 3.30
C LYS A 285 13.28 -8.86 3.84
N PHE A 286 12.99 -10.16 4.10
CA PHE A 286 11.76 -10.65 4.70
C PHE A 286 12.16 -11.47 5.94
N PRO A 287 12.13 -10.88 7.15
CA PRO A 287 12.47 -11.58 8.38
C PRO A 287 11.59 -12.81 8.62
N ALA A 288 12.09 -13.78 9.36
CA ALA A 288 11.30 -14.89 9.82
C ALA A 288 10.15 -14.42 10.72
N VAL A 289 9.00 -15.04 10.57
CA VAL A 289 7.81 -14.78 11.39
C VAL A 289 7.15 -16.09 11.75
N SER A 290 6.77 -16.23 13.01
CA SER A 290 5.87 -17.28 13.47
C SER A 290 4.87 -16.66 14.44
N THR A 291 3.60 -16.98 14.28
CA THR A 291 2.53 -16.57 15.19
C THR A 291 2.32 -17.62 16.28
N SER A 292 1.74 -17.21 17.40
CA SER A 292 1.56 -18.06 18.57
C SER A 292 0.68 -19.28 18.29
N ASP A 293 -0.28 -19.13 17.40
CA ASP A 293 -1.24 -20.17 17.01
C ASP A 293 -0.79 -21.02 15.80
N SER A 294 0.44 -20.81 15.31
CA SER A 294 0.98 -21.45 14.10
C SER A 294 0.21 -21.16 12.81
N SER A 295 -0.76 -20.23 12.83
CA SER A 295 -1.58 -19.89 11.66
C SER A 295 -0.76 -19.22 10.56
N PHE A 296 0.40 -18.68 10.91
CA PHE A 296 1.31 -18.04 9.97
C PHE A 296 2.77 -18.31 10.31
N ILE A 297 3.48 -18.91 9.36
CA ILE A 297 4.92 -19.15 9.45
C ILE A 297 5.59 -18.67 8.17
N ARG A 298 6.53 -17.72 8.29
CA ARG A 298 7.39 -17.28 7.21
C ARG A 298 8.85 -17.52 7.57
N LYS A 299 9.57 -18.28 6.75
CA LYS A 299 11.03 -18.43 6.86
C LYS A 299 11.70 -17.13 6.44
N GLU A 300 12.83 -16.79 7.07
CA GLU A 300 13.64 -15.67 6.64
C GLU A 300 14.08 -15.85 5.19
N ARG A 301 13.96 -14.79 4.38
CA ARG A 301 14.45 -14.73 3.01
C ARG A 301 14.96 -13.36 2.65
N SER A 302 15.84 -13.31 1.68
CA SER A 302 16.38 -12.05 1.17
C SER A 302 16.83 -12.21 -0.29
N GLY A 303 16.96 -11.10 -0.97
CA GLY A 303 17.46 -11.09 -2.34
C GLY A 303 17.95 -9.71 -2.76
N SER A 304 18.58 -9.66 -3.92
CA SER A 304 19.09 -8.43 -4.52
C SER A 304 18.80 -8.37 -6.01
N GLY A 305 18.68 -7.16 -6.52
CA GLY A 305 18.51 -6.87 -7.94
C GLY A 305 19.39 -5.73 -8.38
N ILE A 306 19.89 -5.82 -9.60
CA ILE A 306 20.67 -4.76 -10.25
C ILE A 306 20.01 -4.44 -11.58
N SER A 307 19.76 -3.15 -11.83
CA SER A 307 19.34 -2.62 -13.14
C SER A 307 20.50 -1.82 -13.73
N VAL A 308 21.18 -2.37 -14.73
CA VAL A 308 22.32 -1.71 -15.42
C VAL A 308 22.59 -2.30 -16.82
N PRO A 309 22.63 -1.50 -17.90
CA PRO A 309 22.18 -0.09 -17.93
C PRO A 309 20.66 0.03 -17.78
N GLY A 310 20.21 1.10 -17.13
CA GLY A 310 18.86 1.58 -17.17
C GLY A 310 18.80 2.84 -18.04
N ILE A 311 17.76 2.93 -18.87
CA ILE A 311 17.50 4.09 -19.74
C ILE A 311 16.06 4.53 -19.52
N ARG A 312 15.85 5.83 -19.31
CA ARG A 312 14.52 6.46 -19.27
C ARG A 312 14.45 7.63 -20.23
N SER A 313 13.33 7.76 -20.89
CA SER A 313 13.05 8.88 -21.76
C SER A 313 11.62 9.34 -21.58
N THR A 314 11.42 10.65 -21.63
CA THR A 314 10.09 11.26 -21.75
C THR A 314 10.05 12.09 -23.00
N LEU A 315 9.04 11.88 -23.82
CA LEU A 315 8.83 12.56 -25.10
C LEU A 315 7.59 13.44 -24.98
N PHE A 316 7.75 14.74 -25.25
CA PHE A 316 6.69 15.76 -25.25
C PHE A 316 5.84 15.84 -23.97
N GLY A 317 6.38 15.33 -22.84
CA GLY A 317 5.64 15.22 -21.57
C GLY A 317 4.46 14.24 -21.61
N ILE A 318 4.30 13.47 -22.69
CA ILE A 318 3.16 12.57 -22.94
C ILE A 318 3.57 11.11 -22.92
N LEU A 319 4.69 10.76 -23.57
CA LEU A 319 5.16 9.38 -23.71
C LEU A 319 6.38 9.16 -22.83
N SER A 320 6.28 8.21 -21.90
CA SER A 320 7.37 7.75 -21.03
C SER A 320 7.84 6.38 -21.51
N LEU A 321 9.14 6.21 -21.64
CA LEU A 321 9.77 4.94 -22.04
C LEU A 321 10.84 4.57 -21.02
N SER A 322 10.95 3.28 -20.69
CA SER A 322 12.08 2.75 -19.95
C SER A 322 12.58 1.44 -20.54
N LEU A 323 13.87 1.23 -20.43
CA LEU A 323 14.54 -0.03 -20.79
C LEU A 323 15.63 -0.31 -19.76
N GLU A 324 15.63 -1.52 -19.22
CA GLU A 324 16.59 -1.95 -18.20
C GLU A 324 17.11 -3.34 -18.52
N TYR A 325 18.41 -3.54 -18.33
CA TYR A 325 18.93 -4.90 -18.16
C TYR A 325 18.94 -5.21 -16.67
N ARG A 326 18.18 -6.21 -16.26
CA ARG A 326 17.98 -6.62 -14.86
C ARG A 326 18.70 -7.91 -14.56
N MET A 327 19.35 -7.97 -13.39
CA MET A 327 19.93 -9.17 -12.79
C MET A 327 19.32 -9.33 -11.40
N ILE A 328 18.73 -10.48 -11.14
CA ILE A 328 18.02 -10.79 -9.90
C ILE A 328 18.69 -11.98 -9.24
N ASN A 329 18.85 -11.93 -7.93
CA ASN A 329 19.40 -13.01 -7.12
C ASN A 329 18.59 -13.17 -5.83
N GLY A 330 18.28 -14.43 -5.46
CA GLY A 330 17.50 -14.77 -4.29
C GLY A 330 16.06 -14.25 -4.35
N SER A 331 15.49 -13.90 -3.20
CA SER A 331 14.11 -13.48 -3.06
C SER A 331 13.90 -11.98 -3.35
N TYR A 332 14.47 -11.48 -4.42
CA TYR A 332 14.22 -10.11 -4.84
C TYR A 332 13.06 -10.05 -5.84
N ILE A 333 12.09 -9.18 -5.57
CA ILE A 333 10.98 -8.86 -6.45
C ILE A 333 11.15 -7.43 -6.91
N PRO A 334 11.44 -7.17 -8.20
CA PRO A 334 11.48 -5.80 -8.73
C PRO A 334 10.16 -5.10 -8.51
N GLN A 335 10.21 -3.84 -8.09
CA GLN A 335 9.03 -3.02 -7.85
C GLN A 335 8.08 -3.64 -6.80
N PHE A 336 8.64 -4.24 -5.73
CA PHE A 336 7.87 -4.91 -4.70
C PHE A 336 6.76 -4.01 -4.12
N PHE A 337 7.08 -2.73 -3.90
CA PHE A 337 6.12 -1.70 -3.49
C PHE A 337 5.54 -1.03 -4.74
N ASP A 338 4.65 -1.72 -5.43
CA ASP A 338 4.00 -1.29 -6.67
C ASP A 338 2.69 -0.52 -6.40
N GLN A 339 1.98 -0.18 -7.48
CA GLN A 339 0.70 0.52 -7.41
C GLN A 339 -0.35 -0.23 -6.58
N ALA A 340 -0.37 -1.55 -6.66
CA ALA A 340 -1.34 -2.41 -5.98
C ALA A 340 -0.80 -3.00 -4.66
N TYR A 341 0.30 -2.45 -4.13
CA TYR A 341 0.94 -3.02 -2.95
C TYR A 341 -0.02 -3.18 -1.77
N ASP A 342 -0.81 -2.16 -1.45
CA ASP A 342 -1.72 -2.20 -0.31
C ASP A 342 -2.83 -3.26 -0.45
N LEU A 343 -3.25 -3.58 -1.67
CA LEU A 343 -4.19 -4.67 -1.97
C LEU A 343 -3.58 -6.07 -1.77
N ASN A 344 -2.27 -6.18 -2.02
CA ASN A 344 -1.60 -7.48 -2.16
C ASN A 344 -0.57 -7.74 -1.05
N ARG A 345 -0.31 -6.77 -0.16
CA ARG A 345 0.71 -6.92 0.88
C ARG A 345 0.42 -8.08 1.84
N VAL A 346 -0.88 -8.36 2.05
CA VAL A 346 -1.39 -9.52 2.77
C VAL A 346 -2.73 -9.92 2.18
N VAL A 347 -2.95 -11.21 2.02
CA VAL A 347 -4.21 -11.78 1.53
C VAL A 347 -4.62 -12.95 2.42
N THR A 348 -5.92 -13.15 2.54
CA THR A 348 -6.51 -14.28 3.24
C THR A 348 -7.17 -15.23 2.24
N SER A 349 -7.15 -16.49 2.54
CA SER A 349 -7.86 -17.53 1.79
C SER A 349 -8.36 -18.60 2.75
N THR A 350 -9.50 -19.22 2.46
CA THR A 350 -10.02 -20.33 3.24
C THR A 350 -9.65 -21.65 2.57
N VAL A 351 -8.98 -22.53 3.31
CA VAL A 351 -8.63 -23.88 2.88
C VAL A 351 -9.04 -24.83 3.99
N ASP A 352 -9.85 -25.83 3.66
CA ASP A 352 -10.36 -26.84 4.62
C ASP A 352 -10.99 -26.19 5.88
N ASN A 353 -11.81 -25.16 5.70
CA ASN A 353 -12.44 -24.34 6.74
C ASN A 353 -11.45 -23.58 7.66
N GLN A 354 -10.18 -23.49 7.30
CA GLN A 354 -9.20 -22.68 8.02
C GLN A 354 -8.84 -21.43 7.23
N THR A 355 -8.80 -20.29 7.89
CA THR A 355 -8.33 -19.06 7.29
C THR A 355 -6.80 -19.04 7.25
N ILE A 356 -6.24 -19.00 6.05
CA ILE A 356 -4.81 -18.91 5.81
C ILE A 356 -4.44 -17.50 5.41
N ILE A 357 -3.45 -16.93 6.10
CA ILE A 357 -2.86 -15.65 5.78
C ILE A 357 -1.63 -15.87 4.89
N ARG A 358 -1.46 -15.03 3.86
CA ARG A 358 -0.24 -14.99 3.03
C ARG A 358 0.19 -13.55 2.79
N THR A 359 1.43 -13.25 3.07
CA THR A 359 2.05 -11.98 2.67
C THR A 359 2.44 -12.00 1.20
N LYS A 360 2.60 -10.83 0.58
CA LYS A 360 2.92 -10.67 -0.86
C LYS A 360 4.13 -11.52 -1.28
N ASP A 361 5.19 -11.54 -0.47
CA ASP A 361 6.37 -12.37 -0.75
C ASP A 361 6.05 -13.87 -0.74
N MET A 362 5.19 -14.35 0.18
CA MET A 362 4.76 -15.75 0.23
C MET A 362 3.86 -16.11 -0.97
N SER A 363 3.08 -15.17 -1.48
CA SER A 363 2.26 -15.39 -2.67
C SER A 363 3.10 -15.57 -3.93
N VAL A 364 4.25 -14.89 -4.01
CA VAL A 364 5.18 -14.97 -5.15
C VAL A 364 6.10 -16.21 -5.03
N PHE A 365 6.59 -16.49 -3.83
CA PHE A 365 7.56 -17.59 -3.58
C PHE A 365 6.89 -18.75 -2.85
N GLN A 366 5.95 -19.42 -3.49
CA GLN A 366 5.17 -20.52 -2.86
C GLN A 366 6.02 -21.77 -2.55
N ASP A 367 6.94 -22.13 -3.45
CA ASP A 367 7.83 -23.29 -3.30
C ASP A 367 9.28 -22.83 -3.44
N TYR A 368 9.86 -22.48 -2.32
CA TYR A 368 11.01 -21.63 -2.26
C TYR A 368 12.34 -22.39 -2.30
N ASN A 369 13.14 -22.09 -3.31
CA ASN A 369 14.58 -22.39 -3.37
C ASN A 369 15.36 -21.08 -3.37
N ASP A 370 16.15 -20.82 -2.32
CA ASP A 370 16.91 -19.60 -2.08
C ASP A 370 17.96 -19.22 -3.15
N SER A 371 18.17 -20.10 -4.12
CA SER A 371 19.28 -20.00 -5.07
C SER A 371 18.90 -19.62 -6.49
N THR A 372 17.70 -19.12 -6.75
CA THR A 372 17.31 -18.72 -8.10
C THR A 372 17.93 -17.39 -8.49
N SER A 373 18.74 -17.39 -9.54
CA SER A 373 19.17 -16.18 -10.21
C SER A 373 18.48 -16.06 -11.57
N SER A 374 18.20 -14.85 -12.00
CA SER A 374 17.68 -14.57 -13.33
C SER A 374 18.20 -13.26 -13.86
N SER A 375 18.35 -13.19 -15.19
CA SER A 375 18.75 -11.95 -15.84
C SER A 375 18.04 -11.75 -17.17
N GLY A 376 17.88 -10.50 -17.60
CA GLY A 376 17.21 -10.21 -18.86
C GLY A 376 16.81 -8.75 -19.03
N LEU A 377 16.02 -8.52 -20.05
CA LEU A 377 15.55 -7.18 -20.42
C LEU A 377 14.14 -6.94 -19.85
N PHE A 378 13.97 -5.77 -19.29
CA PHE A 378 12.68 -5.21 -18.93
C PHE A 378 12.48 -3.89 -19.67
N GLY A 379 11.30 -3.69 -20.24
CA GLY A 379 10.90 -2.43 -20.87
C GLY A 379 9.51 -2.01 -20.43
N SER A 380 9.28 -0.71 -20.33
CA SER A 380 7.94 -0.16 -20.11
C SER A 380 7.70 1.05 -21.00
N ALA A 381 6.43 1.26 -21.35
CA ALA A 381 5.94 2.44 -22.05
C ALA A 381 4.69 2.95 -21.33
N GLY A 382 4.63 4.24 -21.09
CA GLY A 382 3.47 4.94 -20.52
C GLY A 382 3.05 6.10 -21.40
N LEU A 383 1.76 6.21 -21.68
CA LEU A 383 1.18 7.30 -22.44
C LEU A 383 0.18 8.03 -21.54
N ASN A 384 0.42 9.31 -21.31
CA ASN A 384 -0.49 10.18 -20.56
C ASN A 384 -1.03 11.27 -21.47
N LEU A 385 -2.32 11.19 -21.77
CA LEU A 385 -3.01 12.15 -22.63
C LEU A 385 -3.73 13.19 -21.77
N PHE A 386 -3.08 14.32 -21.53
CA PHE A 386 -3.65 15.49 -20.85
C PHE A 386 -4.16 15.24 -19.43
N ASN A 387 -3.67 14.20 -18.75
CA ASN A 387 -4.16 13.69 -17.45
C ASN A 387 -5.62 13.21 -17.48
N LEU A 388 -6.16 12.93 -18.66
CA LEU A 388 -7.51 12.40 -18.83
C LEU A 388 -7.50 10.89 -19.07
N VAL A 389 -6.49 10.42 -19.80
CA VAL A 389 -6.34 9.00 -20.13
C VAL A 389 -4.88 8.62 -19.96
N GLU A 390 -4.65 7.56 -19.23
CA GLU A 390 -3.33 6.98 -19.02
C GLU A 390 -3.32 5.52 -19.46
N PHE A 391 -2.36 5.16 -20.30
CA PHE A 391 -2.07 3.79 -20.68
C PHE A 391 -0.64 3.46 -20.27
N SER A 392 -0.45 2.26 -19.74
CA SER A 392 0.88 1.73 -19.49
C SER A 392 0.97 0.27 -19.94
N ALA A 393 2.13 -0.10 -20.44
CA ALA A 393 2.45 -1.47 -20.82
C ALA A 393 3.89 -1.76 -20.38
N SER A 394 4.14 -2.98 -19.94
CA SER A 394 5.49 -3.45 -19.63
C SER A 394 5.73 -4.84 -20.20
N TYR A 395 6.97 -5.12 -20.50
CA TYR A 395 7.42 -6.41 -21.01
C TYR A 395 8.73 -6.82 -20.34
N ALA A 396 8.78 -8.04 -19.86
CA ALA A 396 9.98 -8.63 -19.28
C ALA A 396 10.37 -9.92 -20.04
N ASN A 397 11.64 -10.01 -20.42
CA ASN A 397 12.23 -11.23 -20.96
C ASN A 397 13.39 -11.63 -20.07
N MET A 398 13.09 -12.43 -19.04
CA MET A 398 14.04 -12.87 -18.04
C MET A 398 14.39 -14.35 -18.25
N LYS A 399 15.65 -14.69 -18.17
CA LYS A 399 16.13 -16.09 -18.19
C LYS A 399 16.58 -16.45 -16.78
N ALA A 400 16.02 -17.53 -16.25
CA ALA A 400 16.50 -18.12 -15.00
C ALA A 400 17.80 -18.90 -15.31
N ASP A 401 18.80 -18.71 -14.48
CA ASP A 401 19.97 -19.59 -14.47
C ASP A 401 19.56 -20.90 -13.78
N THR A 402 19.16 -21.88 -14.57
CA THR A 402 18.97 -23.23 -14.09
C THR A 402 20.35 -23.80 -13.78
N THR A 403 20.81 -23.62 -12.55
CA THR A 403 21.85 -24.47 -12.00
C THR A 403 21.23 -25.84 -11.83
N GLU A 404 21.58 -26.77 -12.69
CA GLU A 404 21.25 -28.19 -12.51
C GLU A 404 21.59 -28.58 -11.06
N LEU A 405 20.57 -29.00 -10.31
CA LEU A 405 20.77 -29.77 -9.09
C LEU A 405 21.53 -31.03 -9.50
N LYS A 406 22.85 -31.01 -9.42
CA LYS A 406 23.62 -32.25 -9.42
C LYS A 406 23.31 -32.95 -8.11
N SER A 407 22.50 -33.97 -8.24
CA SER A 407 22.23 -34.99 -7.23
C SER A 407 23.52 -35.63 -6.69
#